data_149a6d5c138ec1c057f826ae6b257b23
#
_entry.id   149a6d5c138ec1c057f826ae6b257b23
#
_cell.length_a   1.000
_cell.length_b   1.000
_cell.length_c   1.000
_cell.angle_alpha   90.00
_cell.angle_beta   90.00
_cell.angle_gamma   90.00
#
_symmetry.space_group_name_H-M   'P 1'
#
loop_
_entity.id
_entity.type
_entity.pdbx_description
1 polymer ?
#
loop_
_entity_poly.entity_id
_entity_poly.type
_entity_poly.pdbx_seq_one_letter_code
_entity_poly.pdbx_strand_id
1 'polypeptide(L)'
;MNRRKFLQACGVAPVAFLPACVSASAPVSGCNNATAKPIVGSWFEFEHHNQPEGKYWNHLVKQFTSEQWKAKIKEMHEAGMEYLVLLAVAYEGKTYYPSKLQARHDYVCDDPLEAVLEAADECGVKFFVSNDYWSDWTQVGRAMSDEEIWRLRERGMEEVAEKYAHHKSFYGWYYPHETGLNHTIDELTISYVNRCTQKVKSLTPKALTLIAPYGTKFVRPDDDYVRKLERLDIDIMAYQDEIGVRKTEAGTAGKYYESLYHAHVKAGRARLWADLEVFDFEGEVYKSALIPATFDRVRIQLEDISPLVENILIYQYLGMMNKPGSKAFAGHVDSEKLYVDYMNWLKERQKNVTIKYQS
;
A
#
# COMPACT_ATOMS: atom_id res chain seq x y z
N MET A 1 3.99 -14.70 11.89
CA MET A 1 5.45 -14.95 11.76
C MET A 1 6.08 -13.66 11.30
N ASN A 2 7.02 -13.06 12.05
CA ASN A 2 7.58 -11.73 11.79
C ASN A 2 8.29 -11.69 10.41
N ARG A 3 8.16 -10.59 9.65
CA ARG A 3 8.89 -10.34 8.38
C ARG A 3 10.37 -10.72 8.47
N ARG A 4 11.01 -10.49 9.62
CA ARG A 4 12.40 -10.90 9.93
C ARG A 4 12.59 -12.42 10.10
N LYS A 5 11.64 -13.13 10.72
CA LYS A 5 11.75 -14.58 10.95
C LYS A 5 11.43 -15.40 9.69
N PHE A 6 10.56 -14.89 8.83
CA PHE A 6 10.28 -15.53 7.54
C PHE A 6 11.53 -15.58 6.63
N LEU A 7 12.35 -14.53 6.64
CA LEU A 7 13.60 -14.49 5.88
C LEU A 7 14.70 -15.41 6.43
N GLN A 8 14.66 -15.75 7.75
CA GLN A 8 15.61 -16.70 8.34
C GLN A 8 15.23 -18.17 8.14
N ALA A 9 13.95 -18.47 7.89
CA ALA A 9 13.48 -19.84 7.66
C ALA A 9 13.64 -20.34 6.22
N CYS A 10 13.84 -19.43 5.25
CA CYS A 10 14.16 -19.77 3.87
C CYS A 10 15.68 -19.88 3.66
N GLY A 11 16.34 -20.82 4.37
CA GLY A 11 17.73 -21.17 4.18
C GLY A 11 17.94 -21.69 2.76
N VAL A 12 18.70 -20.96 1.96
CA VAL A 12 19.10 -21.34 0.61
C VAL A 12 20.17 -22.43 0.73
N ALA A 13 19.83 -23.67 0.41
CA ALA A 13 20.83 -24.71 0.17
C ALA A 13 21.53 -24.42 -1.18
N PRO A 14 22.85 -24.59 -1.29
CA PRO A 14 23.55 -24.36 -2.55
C PRO A 14 23.20 -25.46 -3.56
N VAL A 15 22.52 -25.10 -4.64
CA VAL A 15 22.30 -25.99 -5.79
C VAL A 15 23.47 -25.83 -6.75
N ALA A 16 24.18 -26.93 -7.00
CA ALA A 16 25.24 -27.01 -7.95
C ALA A 16 24.76 -26.77 -9.39
N PHE A 17 25.38 -25.83 -10.10
CA PHE A 17 25.11 -25.55 -11.51
C PHE A 17 25.66 -26.67 -12.43
N LEU A 18 24.79 -27.27 -13.20
CA LEU A 18 25.13 -27.96 -14.43
C LEU A 18 24.70 -27.09 -15.63
N PRO A 19 25.54 -26.93 -16.67
CA PRO A 19 25.17 -26.11 -17.82
C PRO A 19 24.17 -26.84 -18.71
N ALA A 20 22.95 -26.32 -18.81
CA ALA A 20 21.97 -26.76 -19.80
C ALA A 20 21.94 -25.78 -20.99
N CYS A 21 21.99 -26.33 -22.19
CA CYS A 21 21.97 -25.62 -23.46
C CYS A 21 20.76 -24.68 -23.57
N VAL A 22 21.05 -23.40 -23.84
CA VAL A 22 20.06 -22.38 -24.13
C VAL A 22 19.58 -22.54 -25.56
N SER A 23 18.36 -23.04 -25.75
CA SER A 23 17.61 -22.84 -26.99
C SER A 23 17.01 -21.43 -26.94
N ALA A 24 17.49 -20.54 -27.81
CA ALA A 24 16.93 -19.22 -27.98
C ALA A 24 15.51 -19.32 -28.54
N SER A 25 14.51 -19.13 -27.70
CA SER A 25 13.14 -18.85 -28.13
C SER A 25 13.06 -17.37 -28.51
N ALA A 26 12.59 -17.11 -29.74
CA ALA A 26 12.37 -15.77 -30.26
C ALA A 26 11.47 -14.93 -29.35
N PRO A 27 11.67 -13.60 -29.27
CA PRO A 27 10.80 -12.74 -28.50
C PRO A 27 9.41 -12.72 -29.14
N VAL A 28 8.40 -13.01 -28.35
CA VAL A 28 7.01 -12.76 -28.71
C VAL A 28 6.81 -11.25 -28.70
N SER A 29 7.02 -10.61 -29.84
CA SER A 29 6.68 -9.22 -30.07
C SER A 29 5.17 -9.11 -30.30
N GLY A 30 4.47 -8.86 -29.23
CA GLY A 30 3.06 -8.49 -29.20
C GLY A 30 2.86 -7.39 -28.18
N CYS A 31 3.61 -6.27 -28.30
CA CYS A 31 3.29 -5.06 -27.57
C CYS A 31 1.97 -4.50 -28.07
N ASN A 32 0.87 -4.89 -27.48
CA ASN A 32 -0.31 -4.07 -27.45
C ASN A 32 0.09 -2.77 -26.75
N ASN A 33 0.12 -1.66 -27.50
CA ASN A 33 0.33 -0.29 -27.00
C ASN A 33 -0.85 0.18 -26.11
N ALA A 34 -1.25 -0.59 -25.12
CA ALA A 34 -2.09 -0.13 -24.05
C ALA A 34 -1.23 0.84 -23.21
N THR A 35 -1.60 2.09 -23.22
CA THR A 35 -0.89 3.13 -22.47
C THR A 35 -0.93 2.75 -20.98
N ALA A 36 0.21 2.64 -20.32
CA ALA A 36 0.29 2.31 -18.89
C ALA A 36 -0.64 3.20 -18.05
N LYS A 37 -1.35 2.65 -17.07
CA LYS A 37 -2.23 3.42 -16.18
C LYS A 37 -1.41 4.33 -15.29
N PRO A 38 -1.90 5.54 -14.93
CA PRO A 38 -1.25 6.38 -13.94
C PRO A 38 -1.40 5.80 -12.54
N ILE A 39 -0.57 6.29 -11.62
CA ILE A 39 -0.76 6.10 -10.18
C ILE A 39 -2.01 6.89 -9.78
N VAL A 40 -2.96 6.23 -9.12
CA VAL A 40 -4.21 6.86 -8.67
C VAL A 40 -4.35 6.89 -7.16
N GLY A 41 -3.36 6.40 -6.42
CA GLY A 41 -3.41 6.44 -4.97
C GLY A 41 -2.08 6.08 -4.32
N SER A 42 -2.04 6.24 -3.01
CA SER A 42 -0.85 5.98 -2.22
C SER A 42 -1.20 5.50 -0.82
N TRP A 43 -0.34 4.65 -0.28
CA TRP A 43 -0.26 4.51 1.17
C TRP A 43 0.16 5.84 1.78
N PHE A 44 -0.30 6.04 3.00
CA PHE A 44 -0.09 7.24 3.78
C PHE A 44 0.16 6.84 5.25
N GLU A 45 1.06 7.53 5.93
CA GLU A 45 1.36 7.25 7.32
C GLU A 45 1.74 8.54 8.07
N PHE A 46 1.43 8.60 9.36
CA PHE A 46 1.88 9.70 10.21
C PHE A 46 3.31 9.50 10.69
N GLU A 47 3.77 8.27 10.75
CA GLU A 47 5.13 7.87 11.09
C GLU A 47 5.41 6.49 10.51
N HIS A 48 6.58 6.31 9.92
CA HIS A 48 7.03 4.98 9.49
C HIS A 48 7.35 4.12 10.71
N HIS A 49 6.66 3.00 10.84
CA HIS A 49 6.76 2.11 11.99
C HIS A 49 8.14 1.43 12.11
N ASN A 50 8.89 1.23 11.01
CA ASN A 50 10.28 0.81 11.05
C ASN A 50 11.18 2.05 11.05
N GLN A 51 11.66 2.47 12.21
CA GLN A 51 12.38 3.74 12.40
C GLN A 51 13.59 3.95 11.48
N PRO A 52 14.46 2.95 11.22
CA PRO A 52 15.52 3.07 10.22
C PRO A 52 15.02 3.43 8.83
N GLU A 53 13.89 2.89 8.40
CA GLU A 53 13.30 3.14 7.09
C GLU A 53 12.76 4.56 6.98
N GLY A 54 12.11 5.07 8.04
CA GLY A 54 11.56 6.42 8.13
C GLY A 54 12.57 7.54 8.42
N LYS A 55 13.88 7.27 8.35
CA LYS A 55 14.99 8.17 8.73
C LYS A 55 14.82 9.59 8.20
N TYR A 56 14.37 9.76 6.95
CA TYR A 56 14.33 11.04 6.27
C TYR A 56 13.04 11.83 6.47
N TRP A 57 11.99 11.24 7.10
CA TRP A 57 10.72 11.97 7.28
C TRP A 57 10.08 11.85 8.64
N ASN A 58 10.33 10.80 9.45
CA ASN A 58 9.67 10.65 10.74
C ASN A 58 9.84 11.86 11.66
N HIS A 59 11.04 12.41 11.74
CA HIS A 59 11.31 13.60 12.57
C HIS A 59 10.67 14.88 12.03
N LEU A 60 10.43 14.97 10.71
CA LEU A 60 9.80 16.11 10.05
C LEU A 60 8.28 16.10 10.25
N VAL A 61 7.64 14.94 9.99
CA VAL A 61 6.18 14.82 10.08
C VAL A 61 5.65 15.01 11.50
N LYS A 62 6.44 14.72 12.52
CA LYS A 62 6.11 15.02 13.93
C LYS A 62 5.94 16.52 14.19
N GLN A 63 6.58 17.35 13.39
CA GLN A 63 6.50 18.81 13.48
C GLN A 63 5.42 19.42 12.59
N PHE A 64 4.72 18.64 11.79
CA PHE A 64 3.69 19.15 10.90
C PHE A 64 2.53 19.75 11.69
N THR A 65 2.17 20.97 11.32
CA THR A 65 0.91 21.61 11.76
C THR A 65 -0.28 21.02 11.01
N SER A 66 -1.49 21.32 11.41
CA SER A 66 -2.72 20.97 10.71
C SER A 66 -2.69 21.48 9.25
N GLU A 67 -2.22 22.71 9.03
CA GLU A 67 -2.11 23.31 7.68
C GLU A 67 -1.10 22.58 6.81
N GLN A 68 -0.02 22.05 7.39
CA GLN A 68 0.97 21.26 6.63
C GLN A 68 0.41 19.90 6.25
N TRP A 69 -0.31 19.23 7.14
CA TRP A 69 -1.01 17.98 6.80
C TRP A 69 -2.05 18.20 5.67
N LYS A 70 -2.86 19.27 5.78
CA LYS A 70 -3.80 19.65 4.71
C LYS A 70 -3.09 19.97 3.40
N ALA A 71 -1.96 20.68 3.46
CA ALA A 71 -1.17 20.99 2.27
C ALA A 71 -0.59 19.73 1.62
N LYS A 72 -0.17 18.72 2.41
CA LYS A 72 0.32 17.44 1.89
C LYS A 72 -0.77 16.69 1.14
N ILE A 73 -1.99 16.62 1.67
CA ILE A 73 -3.11 15.97 0.98
C ILE A 73 -3.44 16.67 -0.34
N LYS A 74 -3.46 18.01 -0.35
CA LYS A 74 -3.68 18.80 -1.59
C LYS A 74 -2.58 18.54 -2.62
N GLU A 75 -1.32 18.47 -2.19
CA GLU A 75 -0.18 18.14 -3.04
C GLU A 75 -0.32 16.74 -3.67
N MET A 76 -0.74 15.74 -2.89
CA MET A 76 -0.98 14.38 -3.38
C MET A 76 -2.14 14.35 -4.39
N HIS A 77 -3.22 15.06 -4.12
CA HIS A 77 -4.34 15.21 -5.06
C HIS A 77 -3.89 15.86 -6.38
N GLU A 78 -3.08 16.93 -6.32
CA GLU A 78 -2.51 17.60 -7.52
C GLU A 78 -1.61 16.66 -8.33
N ALA A 79 -1.00 15.65 -7.70
CA ALA A 79 -0.23 14.60 -8.39
C ALA A 79 -1.12 13.51 -9.01
N GLY A 80 -2.45 13.61 -8.89
CA GLY A 80 -3.41 12.67 -9.47
C GLY A 80 -3.88 11.57 -8.51
N MET A 81 -3.60 11.68 -7.22
CA MET A 81 -4.07 10.71 -6.22
C MET A 81 -5.56 10.90 -5.93
N GLU A 82 -6.35 9.87 -6.21
CA GLU A 82 -7.78 9.77 -5.90
C GLU A 82 -8.03 8.96 -4.63
N TYR A 83 -7.09 8.09 -4.26
CA TYR A 83 -7.19 7.18 -3.12
C TYR A 83 -5.98 7.33 -2.19
N LEU A 84 -6.24 7.42 -0.89
CA LEU A 84 -5.21 7.34 0.15
C LEU A 84 -5.54 6.21 1.12
N VAL A 85 -4.52 5.51 1.58
CA VAL A 85 -4.65 4.37 2.49
C VAL A 85 -3.78 4.64 3.72
N LEU A 86 -4.41 4.94 4.86
CA LEU A 86 -3.70 5.14 6.11
C LEU A 86 -3.18 3.80 6.64
N LEU A 87 -1.86 3.72 6.87
CA LEU A 87 -1.22 2.48 7.33
C LEU A 87 -1.66 2.10 8.75
N ALA A 88 -1.68 3.05 9.69
CA ALA A 88 -2.04 2.79 11.08
C ALA A 88 -2.70 3.99 11.76
N VAL A 89 -3.65 3.73 12.66
CA VAL A 89 -4.26 4.76 13.55
C VAL A 89 -3.57 4.84 14.89
N ALA A 90 -2.79 3.81 15.25
CA ALA A 90 -2.03 3.73 16.50
C ALA A 90 -0.69 3.03 16.27
N TYR A 91 0.28 3.31 17.14
CA TYR A 91 1.61 2.73 17.09
C TYR A 91 2.26 2.81 18.48
N GLU A 92 2.96 1.76 18.91
CA GLU A 92 3.65 1.71 20.21
C GLU A 92 2.79 2.13 21.42
N GLY A 93 1.53 1.72 21.45
CA GLY A 93 0.60 2.01 22.54
C GLY A 93 0.10 3.47 22.58
N LYS A 94 0.24 4.21 21.48
CA LYS A 94 -0.24 5.59 21.32
C LYS A 94 -1.02 5.73 20.01
N THR A 95 -1.96 6.68 19.97
CA THR A 95 -2.76 6.98 18.79
C THR A 95 -2.27 8.22 18.07
N TYR A 96 -2.57 8.32 16.78
CA TYR A 96 -2.35 9.53 15.97
C TYR A 96 -3.55 10.49 15.98
N TYR A 97 -4.51 10.27 16.87
CA TYR A 97 -5.68 11.10 17.07
C TYR A 97 -6.05 11.16 18.57
N PRO A 98 -6.86 12.13 19.02
CA PRO A 98 -7.33 12.18 20.41
C PRO A 98 -8.23 10.98 20.72
N SER A 99 -7.75 10.02 21.50
CA SER A 99 -8.41 8.75 21.84
C SER A 99 -8.72 8.68 23.34
N LYS A 100 -9.80 7.95 23.69
CA LYS A 100 -10.13 7.56 25.05
C LYS A 100 -9.47 6.23 25.46
N LEU A 101 -8.87 5.52 24.51
CA LEU A 101 -8.33 4.16 24.69
C LEU A 101 -6.84 4.15 25.03
N GLN A 102 -6.07 5.01 24.37
CA GLN A 102 -4.62 5.14 24.54
C GLN A 102 -4.20 6.61 24.50
N ALA A 103 -3.02 6.91 25.05
CA ALA A 103 -2.46 8.24 24.94
C ALA A 103 -2.16 8.61 23.47
N ARG A 104 -2.26 9.88 23.14
CA ARG A 104 -1.88 10.41 21.83
C ARG A 104 -0.36 10.51 21.71
N HIS A 105 0.17 10.36 20.49
CA HIS A 105 1.54 10.76 20.18
C HIS A 105 1.75 12.26 20.39
N ASP A 106 2.96 12.61 20.79
CA ASP A 106 3.35 14.01 20.99
C ASP A 106 3.75 14.65 19.64
N TYR A 107 2.73 15.02 18.86
CA TYR A 107 2.86 15.72 17.60
C TYR A 107 2.35 17.15 17.72
N VAL A 108 2.92 18.06 16.92
CA VAL A 108 2.49 19.46 16.89
C VAL A 108 1.02 19.59 16.48
N CYS A 109 0.57 18.77 15.54
CA CYS A 109 -0.85 18.68 15.19
C CYS A 109 -1.58 17.80 16.20
N ASP A 110 -2.59 18.36 16.87
CA ASP A 110 -3.35 17.62 17.90
C ASP A 110 -4.19 16.49 17.33
N ASP A 111 -4.75 16.67 16.14
CA ASP A 111 -5.53 15.65 15.42
C ASP A 111 -5.15 15.62 13.94
N PRO A 112 -4.03 14.95 13.59
CA PRO A 112 -3.62 14.85 12.21
C PRO A 112 -4.60 14.03 11.36
N LEU A 113 -5.35 13.09 11.94
CA LEU A 113 -6.36 12.32 11.21
C LEU A 113 -7.52 13.20 10.76
N GLU A 114 -8.04 14.07 11.64
CA GLU A 114 -9.04 15.08 11.27
C GLU A 114 -8.52 16.00 10.16
N ALA A 115 -7.29 16.53 10.33
CA ALA A 115 -6.71 17.45 9.35
C ALA A 115 -6.60 16.86 7.94
N VAL A 116 -6.21 15.58 7.82
CA VAL A 116 -6.10 14.93 6.50
C VAL A 116 -7.45 14.58 5.91
N LEU A 117 -8.44 14.20 6.72
CA LEU A 117 -9.80 13.90 6.25
C LEU A 117 -10.53 15.16 5.81
N GLU A 118 -10.41 16.28 6.53
CA GLU A 118 -10.95 17.58 6.09
C GLU A 118 -10.37 17.99 4.72
N ALA A 119 -9.06 17.88 4.53
CA ALA A 119 -8.44 18.22 3.26
C ALA A 119 -8.85 17.24 2.15
N ALA A 120 -9.00 15.96 2.46
CA ALA A 120 -9.51 14.97 1.53
C ALA A 120 -10.97 15.24 1.13
N ASP A 121 -11.82 15.69 2.06
CA ASP A 121 -13.18 16.15 1.76
C ASP A 121 -13.19 17.33 0.78
N GLU A 122 -12.31 18.31 0.98
CA GLU A 122 -12.17 19.48 0.10
C GLU A 122 -11.73 19.09 -1.32
N CYS A 123 -10.84 18.10 -1.45
CA CYS A 123 -10.26 17.66 -2.71
C CYS A 123 -11.09 16.56 -3.41
N GLY A 124 -12.02 15.92 -2.72
CA GLY A 124 -12.74 14.75 -3.22
C GLY A 124 -11.92 13.46 -3.22
N VAL A 125 -10.85 13.40 -2.42
CA VAL A 125 -10.00 12.21 -2.26
C VAL A 125 -10.71 11.19 -1.39
N LYS A 126 -10.61 9.91 -1.76
CA LYS A 126 -11.19 8.77 -1.05
C LYS A 126 -10.16 8.19 -0.10
N PHE A 127 -10.49 8.14 1.18
CA PHE A 127 -9.56 7.74 2.24
C PHE A 127 -9.96 6.39 2.85
N PHE A 128 -9.05 5.41 2.85
CA PHE A 128 -9.16 4.18 3.62
C PHE A 128 -8.46 4.38 4.96
N VAL A 129 -9.21 4.33 6.05
CA VAL A 129 -8.65 4.49 7.40
C VAL A 129 -8.26 3.12 7.95
N SER A 130 -7.10 3.02 8.58
CA SER A 130 -6.66 1.78 9.21
C SER A 130 -7.51 1.39 10.41
N ASN A 131 -7.66 0.08 10.64
CA ASN A 131 -8.27 -0.45 11.84
C ASN A 131 -7.27 -0.83 12.96
N ASP A 132 -5.96 -0.64 12.78
CA ASP A 132 -4.88 -1.17 13.66
C ASP A 132 -3.68 -0.18 13.70
N TYR A 133 -2.68 -0.37 14.34
CA TYR A 133 -1.79 -1.10 15.18
C TYR A 133 -2.00 -0.85 16.69
N TRP A 134 -3.01 -1.43 17.24
CA TRP A 134 -3.27 -1.37 18.69
C TRP A 134 -2.30 -2.22 19.50
N SER A 135 -1.51 -3.07 18.84
CA SER A 135 -0.52 -3.96 19.42
C SER A 135 0.80 -3.92 18.68
N ASP A 136 1.78 -4.70 19.15
CA ASP A 136 3.06 -4.85 18.46
C ASP A 136 2.85 -5.37 17.01
N TRP A 137 3.10 -4.51 16.03
CA TRP A 137 2.96 -4.78 14.60
C TRP A 137 3.88 -5.92 14.13
N THR A 138 4.96 -6.24 14.88
CA THR A 138 5.88 -7.32 14.54
C THR A 138 5.31 -8.70 14.88
N GLN A 139 4.25 -8.78 15.70
CA GLN A 139 3.61 -10.00 16.18
C GLN A 139 2.31 -10.30 15.40
N VAL A 140 2.39 -10.32 14.05
CA VAL A 140 1.23 -10.41 13.16
C VAL A 140 0.26 -11.56 13.53
N GLY A 141 0.80 -12.78 13.75
CA GLY A 141 -0.05 -13.92 14.13
C GLY A 141 -0.80 -13.71 15.45
N ARG A 142 -0.16 -13.09 16.45
CA ARG A 142 -0.79 -12.74 17.72
C ARG A 142 -1.82 -11.62 17.51
N ALA A 143 -1.48 -10.59 16.76
CA ALA A 143 -2.39 -9.49 16.46
C ALA A 143 -3.69 -9.95 15.79
N MET A 144 -3.64 -11.02 14.98
CA MET A 144 -4.80 -11.59 14.31
C MET A 144 -5.62 -12.55 15.19
N SER A 145 -5.02 -13.22 16.19
CA SER A 145 -5.64 -14.32 16.94
C SER A 145 -5.95 -14.03 18.40
N ASP A 146 -5.31 -13.02 19.01
CA ASP A 146 -5.45 -12.73 20.44
C ASP A 146 -6.76 -11.96 20.70
N GLU A 147 -7.61 -12.48 21.61
CA GLU A 147 -8.92 -11.89 21.92
C GLU A 147 -8.83 -10.57 22.69
N GLU A 148 -7.77 -10.29 23.44
CA GLU A 148 -7.60 -9.02 24.12
C GLU A 148 -7.24 -7.92 23.12
N ILE A 149 -6.35 -8.24 22.16
CA ILE A 149 -6.02 -7.34 21.04
C ILE A 149 -7.26 -7.11 20.19
N TRP A 150 -8.06 -8.16 19.95
CA TRP A 150 -9.30 -8.00 19.20
C TRP A 150 -10.26 -7.02 19.88
N ARG A 151 -10.49 -7.15 21.19
CA ARG A 151 -11.39 -6.24 21.93
C ARG A 151 -10.90 -4.79 21.88
N LEU A 152 -9.58 -4.56 21.94
CA LEU A 152 -9.00 -3.23 21.83
C LEU A 152 -9.21 -2.67 20.42
N ARG A 153 -8.90 -3.45 19.39
CA ARG A 153 -9.15 -3.10 17.98
C ARG A 153 -10.62 -2.76 17.73
N GLU A 154 -11.53 -3.58 18.20
CA GLU A 154 -12.97 -3.39 18.06
C GLU A 154 -13.43 -2.05 18.65
N ARG A 155 -12.98 -1.71 19.85
CA ARG A 155 -13.25 -0.43 20.50
C ARG A 155 -12.58 0.72 19.73
N GLY A 156 -11.37 0.51 19.21
CA GLY A 156 -10.70 1.49 18.35
C GLY A 156 -11.46 1.78 17.06
N MET A 157 -11.99 0.74 16.41
CA MET A 157 -12.84 0.90 15.23
C MET A 157 -14.12 1.65 15.57
N GLU A 158 -14.76 1.39 16.71
CA GLU A 158 -15.93 2.12 17.19
C GLU A 158 -15.61 3.61 17.38
N GLU A 159 -14.50 3.92 18.07
CA GLU A 159 -14.08 5.29 18.32
C GLU A 159 -13.73 6.04 17.02
N VAL A 160 -13.01 5.40 16.11
CA VAL A 160 -12.66 5.98 14.80
C VAL A 160 -13.94 6.23 13.97
N ALA A 161 -14.87 5.28 13.96
CA ALA A 161 -16.13 5.46 13.25
C ALA A 161 -16.98 6.59 13.86
N GLU A 162 -17.10 6.65 15.20
CA GLU A 162 -17.84 7.71 15.91
C GLU A 162 -17.27 9.10 15.56
N LYS A 163 -15.92 9.22 15.52
CA LYS A 163 -15.27 10.51 15.29
C LYS A 163 -15.24 10.94 13.83
N TYR A 164 -14.95 10.01 12.90
CA TYR A 164 -14.52 10.37 11.55
C TYR A 164 -15.38 9.82 10.42
N ALA A 165 -16.30 8.87 10.65
CA ALA A 165 -17.12 8.32 9.56
C ALA A 165 -18.13 9.33 8.97
N HIS A 166 -18.25 10.54 9.55
CA HIS A 166 -19.05 11.62 9.01
C HIS A 166 -18.39 12.33 7.81
N HIS A 167 -17.06 12.20 7.63
CA HIS A 167 -16.33 12.76 6.50
C HIS A 167 -16.74 12.08 5.19
N LYS A 168 -16.93 12.87 4.13
CA LYS A 168 -17.25 12.35 2.79
C LYS A 168 -16.10 11.55 2.20
N SER A 169 -14.88 11.90 2.60
CA SER A 169 -13.65 11.22 2.23
C SER A 169 -13.46 9.88 2.93
N PHE A 170 -14.17 9.59 4.03
CA PHE A 170 -14.12 8.30 4.70
C PHE A 170 -14.73 7.22 3.79
N TYR A 171 -13.91 6.63 2.93
CA TYR A 171 -14.35 5.75 1.88
C TYR A 171 -14.34 4.27 2.28
N GLY A 172 -13.42 3.90 3.17
CA GLY A 172 -13.27 2.51 3.55
C GLY A 172 -12.32 2.28 4.72
N TRP A 173 -12.08 0.99 4.99
CA TRP A 173 -11.16 0.53 6.01
C TRP A 173 -10.01 -0.27 5.41
N TYR A 174 -8.82 -0.06 5.93
CA TYR A 174 -7.64 -0.84 5.61
C TYR A 174 -7.23 -1.72 6.78
N TYR A 175 -6.93 -2.99 6.51
CA TYR A 175 -6.44 -3.95 7.52
C TYR A 175 -4.94 -4.15 7.34
N PRO A 176 -4.10 -3.52 8.20
CA PRO A 176 -2.67 -3.39 7.96
C PRO A 176 -1.84 -4.61 8.35
N HIS A 177 -2.44 -5.64 8.98
CA HIS A 177 -1.72 -6.88 9.24
C HIS A 177 -1.48 -7.63 7.94
N GLU A 178 -0.38 -7.26 7.30
CA GLU A 178 0.03 -7.83 6.03
C GLU A 178 0.23 -9.34 6.13
N THR A 179 -0.43 -10.04 5.26
CA THR A 179 -0.33 -11.50 5.16
C THR A 179 0.69 -11.89 4.12
N GLY A 180 1.66 -12.71 4.52
CA GLY A 180 2.56 -13.37 3.58
C GLY A 180 1.85 -14.51 2.84
N LEU A 181 1.68 -14.33 1.56
CA LEU A 181 1.12 -15.39 0.68
C LEU A 181 2.18 -16.47 0.46
N ASN A 182 2.23 -17.47 1.31
CA ASN A 182 3.05 -18.65 1.09
C ASN A 182 2.22 -19.69 0.32
N HIS A 183 2.20 -19.57 -1.00
CA HIS A 183 1.42 -20.34 -1.97
C HIS A 183 -0.07 -20.03 -1.97
N THR A 184 -0.69 -19.75 -0.83
CA THR A 184 -2.13 -19.52 -0.69
C THR A 184 -2.43 -18.59 0.50
N ILE A 185 -3.69 -18.20 0.67
CA ILE A 185 -4.18 -17.46 1.83
C ILE A 185 -4.39 -18.45 2.98
N ASP A 186 -3.85 -18.18 4.16
CA ASP A 186 -4.03 -19.05 5.32
C ASP A 186 -5.37 -18.82 6.01
N GLU A 187 -5.81 -19.81 6.82
CA GLU A 187 -7.11 -19.79 7.50
C GLU A 187 -7.18 -18.70 8.59
N LEU A 188 -6.06 -18.37 9.22
CA LEU A 188 -5.99 -17.30 10.21
C LEU A 188 -6.30 -15.94 9.57
N THR A 189 -5.72 -15.70 8.39
CA THR A 189 -5.99 -14.49 7.61
C THR A 189 -7.45 -14.39 7.20
N ILE A 190 -8.03 -15.49 6.68
CA ILE A 190 -9.44 -15.49 6.28
C ILE A 190 -10.32 -15.18 7.50
N SER A 191 -10.07 -15.82 8.63
CA SER A 191 -10.81 -15.59 9.88
C SER A 191 -10.70 -14.14 10.35
N TYR A 192 -9.48 -13.59 10.37
CA TYR A 192 -9.21 -12.22 10.79
C TYR A 192 -9.91 -11.20 9.89
N VAL A 193 -9.73 -11.31 8.57
CA VAL A 193 -10.32 -10.39 7.58
C VAL A 193 -11.83 -10.42 7.67
N ASN A 194 -12.45 -11.61 7.70
CA ASN A 194 -13.89 -11.75 7.76
C ASN A 194 -14.47 -11.17 9.05
N ARG A 195 -13.78 -11.36 10.20
CA ARG A 195 -14.16 -10.77 11.46
C ARG A 195 -14.09 -9.24 11.46
N CYS A 196 -13.03 -8.67 10.88
CA CYS A 196 -12.89 -7.22 10.69
C CYS A 196 -14.01 -6.68 9.78
N THR A 197 -14.29 -7.34 8.67
CA THR A 197 -15.33 -6.91 7.73
C THR A 197 -16.71 -6.98 8.34
N GLN A 198 -17.00 -7.99 9.17
CA GLN A 198 -18.26 -8.06 9.92
C GLN A 198 -18.43 -6.84 10.84
N LYS A 199 -17.34 -6.43 11.52
CA LYS A 199 -17.35 -5.23 12.37
C LYS A 199 -17.54 -3.96 11.53
N VAL A 200 -16.83 -3.81 10.42
CA VAL A 200 -17.00 -2.68 9.47
C VAL A 200 -18.43 -2.56 9.02
N LYS A 201 -19.08 -3.65 8.61
CA LYS A 201 -20.47 -3.65 8.14
C LYS A 201 -21.46 -3.19 9.23
N SER A 202 -21.13 -3.44 10.51
CA SER A 202 -21.95 -2.97 11.64
C SER A 202 -21.78 -1.48 11.93
N LEU A 203 -20.60 -0.91 11.69
CA LEU A 203 -20.26 0.48 12.01
C LEU A 203 -20.52 1.42 10.81
N THR A 204 -20.07 1.01 9.64
CA THR A 204 -20.06 1.80 8.41
C THR A 204 -20.47 0.92 7.21
N PRO A 205 -21.75 0.57 7.07
CA PRO A 205 -22.21 -0.46 6.13
C PRO A 205 -21.94 -0.16 4.65
N LYS A 206 -21.61 1.07 4.30
CA LYS A 206 -21.27 1.48 2.92
C LYS A 206 -19.77 1.57 2.65
N ALA A 207 -18.94 1.49 3.70
CA ALA A 207 -17.49 1.57 3.58
C ALA A 207 -16.92 0.31 2.92
N LEU A 208 -15.95 0.48 2.03
CA LEU A 208 -15.23 -0.63 1.42
C LEU A 208 -14.09 -1.10 2.33
N THR A 209 -13.61 -2.30 2.04
CA THR A 209 -12.53 -2.94 2.80
C THR A 209 -11.35 -3.28 1.90
N LEU A 210 -10.12 -3.08 2.41
CA LEU A 210 -8.89 -3.24 1.66
C LEU A 210 -7.83 -3.98 2.49
N ILE A 211 -7.10 -4.90 1.84
CA ILE A 211 -5.86 -5.51 2.34
C ILE A 211 -4.75 -5.42 1.30
N ALA A 212 -3.48 -5.47 1.76
CA ALA A 212 -2.30 -5.43 0.91
C ALA A 212 -1.36 -6.62 1.18
N PRO A 213 -1.65 -7.81 0.65
CA PRO A 213 -0.82 -8.98 0.89
C PRO A 213 0.52 -8.90 0.15
N TYR A 214 1.58 -9.45 0.76
CA TYR A 214 2.91 -9.63 0.15
C TYR A 214 3.20 -11.11 -0.16
N GLY A 215 4.30 -11.40 -0.85
CA GLY A 215 4.63 -12.75 -1.30
C GLY A 215 3.98 -13.10 -2.64
N THR A 216 3.65 -12.09 -3.42
CA THR A 216 2.94 -12.17 -4.71
C THR A 216 3.54 -13.20 -5.65
N LYS A 217 4.88 -13.29 -5.74
CA LYS A 217 5.57 -14.27 -6.59
C LYS A 217 5.46 -15.74 -6.13
N PHE A 218 5.06 -15.98 -4.89
CA PHE A 218 4.94 -17.32 -4.33
C PHE A 218 3.52 -17.89 -4.43
N VAL A 219 2.55 -17.09 -4.84
CA VAL A 219 1.16 -17.53 -4.99
C VAL A 219 1.07 -18.65 -6.02
N ARG A 220 0.31 -19.69 -5.69
CA ARG A 220 -0.12 -20.71 -6.64
C ARG A 220 -1.61 -20.47 -6.93
N PRO A 221 -1.96 -19.82 -8.03
CA PRO A 221 -3.34 -19.43 -8.32
C PRO A 221 -4.15 -20.61 -8.88
N ASP A 222 -4.13 -21.71 -8.14
CA ASP A 222 -4.89 -22.95 -8.43
C ASP A 222 -6.33 -22.88 -7.88
N ASP A 223 -7.06 -23.98 -8.01
CA ASP A 223 -8.44 -24.06 -7.53
C ASP A 223 -8.57 -23.89 -6.02
N ASP A 224 -7.54 -24.22 -5.25
CA ASP A 224 -7.54 -23.98 -3.79
C ASP A 224 -7.47 -22.48 -3.49
N TYR A 225 -6.58 -21.77 -4.18
CA TYR A 225 -6.47 -20.33 -4.05
C TYR A 225 -7.76 -19.60 -4.42
N VAL A 226 -8.40 -20.03 -5.52
CA VAL A 226 -9.70 -19.48 -5.97
C VAL A 226 -10.77 -19.69 -4.89
N ARG A 227 -10.91 -20.91 -4.35
CA ARG A 227 -11.88 -21.17 -3.25
C ARG A 227 -11.62 -20.31 -2.01
N LYS A 228 -10.36 -19.98 -1.69
CA LYS A 228 -10.02 -19.11 -0.57
C LYS A 228 -10.35 -17.65 -0.86
N LEU A 229 -10.12 -17.18 -2.09
CA LEU A 229 -10.60 -15.87 -2.52
C LEU A 229 -12.13 -15.75 -2.39
N GLU A 230 -12.89 -16.78 -2.78
CA GLU A 230 -14.35 -16.81 -2.67
C GLU A 230 -14.83 -16.69 -1.21
N ARG A 231 -14.06 -17.23 -0.24
CA ARG A 231 -14.37 -17.22 1.19
C ARG A 231 -13.95 -15.91 1.89
N LEU A 232 -13.08 -15.14 1.27
CA LEU A 232 -12.54 -13.92 1.84
C LEU A 232 -13.52 -12.76 1.68
N ASP A 233 -14.08 -12.27 2.78
CA ASP A 233 -15.04 -11.14 2.76
C ASP A 233 -14.29 -9.81 2.73
N ILE A 234 -13.73 -9.51 1.58
CA ILE A 234 -12.94 -8.30 1.30
C ILE A 234 -13.36 -7.70 -0.05
N ASP A 235 -13.35 -6.38 -0.18
CA ASP A 235 -13.73 -5.71 -1.43
C ASP A 235 -12.53 -5.52 -2.36
N ILE A 236 -11.35 -5.25 -1.81
CA ILE A 236 -10.14 -4.89 -2.57
C ILE A 236 -8.92 -5.63 -2.01
N MET A 237 -8.13 -6.21 -2.90
CA MET A 237 -6.81 -6.74 -2.62
C MET A 237 -5.77 -6.01 -3.47
N ALA A 238 -4.92 -5.21 -2.82
CA ALA A 238 -3.81 -4.50 -3.46
C ALA A 238 -2.51 -5.27 -3.20
N TYR A 239 -2.12 -6.14 -4.12
CA TYR A 239 -0.91 -6.95 -3.96
C TYR A 239 0.34 -6.11 -4.08
N GLN A 240 1.33 -6.38 -3.22
CA GLN A 240 2.63 -5.73 -3.28
C GLN A 240 3.48 -6.33 -4.40
N ASP A 241 4.16 -5.50 -5.18
CA ASP A 241 5.06 -5.97 -6.26
C ASP A 241 6.43 -6.43 -5.74
N GLU A 242 6.78 -6.05 -4.52
CA GLU A 242 8.00 -6.43 -3.79
C GLU A 242 9.31 -6.11 -4.55
N ILE A 243 9.31 -5.06 -5.38
CA ILE A 243 10.47 -4.63 -6.15
C ILE A 243 11.41 -3.77 -5.30
N GLY A 244 10.88 -2.84 -4.49
CA GLY A 244 11.66 -2.01 -3.59
C GLY A 244 12.36 -2.83 -2.50
N VAL A 245 11.71 -3.88 -1.98
CA VAL A 245 12.31 -4.85 -1.05
C VAL A 245 13.18 -5.90 -1.75
N ARG A 246 13.47 -5.74 -3.04
CA ARG A 246 14.40 -6.54 -3.84
C ARG A 246 14.06 -8.04 -3.89
N LYS A 247 12.79 -8.40 -3.76
CA LYS A 247 12.33 -9.79 -3.89
C LYS A 247 11.86 -10.12 -5.30
N THR A 248 11.45 -9.11 -6.06
CA THR A 248 11.02 -9.22 -7.46
C THR A 248 11.82 -8.20 -8.29
N GLU A 249 12.12 -8.53 -9.54
CA GLU A 249 12.81 -7.64 -10.46
C GLU A 249 11.79 -6.81 -11.27
N ALA A 250 12.11 -5.53 -11.53
CA ALA A 250 11.28 -4.67 -12.36
C ALA A 250 11.11 -5.27 -13.78
N GLY A 251 9.89 -5.26 -14.31
CA GLY A 251 9.54 -5.88 -15.59
C GLY A 251 9.33 -7.40 -15.53
N THR A 252 9.29 -7.98 -14.33
CA THR A 252 9.01 -9.41 -14.16
C THR A 252 7.79 -9.69 -13.28
N ALA A 253 7.20 -8.68 -12.66
CA ALA A 253 6.04 -8.82 -11.79
C ALA A 253 4.76 -9.13 -12.57
N GLY A 254 4.64 -8.63 -13.79
CA GLY A 254 3.44 -8.79 -14.63
C GLY A 254 2.97 -10.23 -14.78
N LYS A 255 3.89 -11.20 -14.95
CA LYS A 255 3.53 -12.62 -15.01
C LYS A 255 2.83 -13.15 -13.76
N TYR A 256 3.17 -12.61 -12.58
CA TYR A 256 2.51 -12.99 -11.32
C TYR A 256 1.13 -12.34 -11.22
N TYR A 257 1.03 -11.07 -11.61
CA TYR A 257 -0.25 -10.35 -11.66
C TYR A 257 -1.20 -10.93 -12.71
N GLU A 258 -0.70 -11.43 -13.85
CA GLU A 258 -1.53 -12.13 -14.84
C GLU A 258 -2.18 -13.38 -14.24
N SER A 259 -1.41 -14.16 -13.50
CA SER A 259 -1.93 -15.34 -12.81
C SER A 259 -2.95 -14.97 -11.73
N LEU A 260 -2.71 -13.90 -10.96
CA LEU A 260 -3.68 -13.38 -9.99
C LEU A 260 -4.93 -12.84 -10.67
N TYR A 261 -4.80 -12.13 -11.78
CA TYR A 261 -5.94 -11.64 -12.56
C TYR A 261 -6.90 -12.78 -12.95
N HIS A 262 -6.37 -13.87 -13.48
CA HIS A 262 -7.20 -15.03 -13.83
C HIS A 262 -7.87 -15.65 -12.60
N ALA A 263 -7.19 -15.75 -11.47
CA ALA A 263 -7.77 -16.27 -10.24
C ALA A 263 -8.90 -15.35 -9.70
N HIS A 264 -8.70 -14.03 -9.71
CA HIS A 264 -9.70 -13.06 -9.30
C HIS A 264 -10.93 -13.04 -10.22
N VAL A 265 -10.73 -13.12 -11.54
CA VAL A 265 -11.84 -13.24 -12.50
C VAL A 265 -12.65 -14.50 -12.23
N LYS A 266 -11.99 -15.63 -11.95
CA LYS A 266 -12.65 -16.92 -11.65
C LYS A 266 -13.41 -16.87 -10.32
N ALA A 267 -12.83 -16.29 -9.28
CA ALA A 267 -13.46 -16.15 -7.98
C ALA A 267 -14.63 -15.14 -7.98
N GLY A 268 -14.57 -14.10 -8.82
CA GLY A 268 -15.62 -13.09 -8.96
C GLY A 268 -15.91 -12.32 -7.66
N ARG A 269 -14.92 -12.16 -6.78
CA ARG A 269 -15.14 -11.66 -5.41
C ARG A 269 -14.47 -10.31 -5.15
N ALA A 270 -13.17 -10.27 -4.94
CA ALA A 270 -12.43 -9.06 -4.61
C ALA A 270 -11.88 -8.38 -5.88
N ARG A 271 -11.82 -7.05 -5.87
CA ARG A 271 -11.18 -6.25 -6.92
C ARG A 271 -9.66 -6.39 -6.80
N LEU A 272 -8.99 -6.58 -7.91
CA LEU A 272 -7.53 -6.68 -7.99
C LEU A 272 -6.92 -5.31 -8.22
N TRP A 273 -6.20 -4.79 -7.21
CA TRP A 273 -5.37 -3.60 -7.28
C TRP A 273 -3.90 -3.96 -7.13
N ALA A 274 -3.01 -3.01 -7.39
CA ALA A 274 -1.59 -3.15 -7.15
C ALA A 274 -1.07 -2.12 -6.15
N ASP A 275 -0.12 -2.54 -5.33
CA ASP A 275 0.73 -1.71 -4.50
C ASP A 275 2.17 -1.78 -5.03
N LEU A 276 2.60 -0.71 -5.67
CA LEU A 276 3.94 -0.61 -6.25
C LEU A 276 4.89 0.04 -5.25
N GLU A 277 5.99 -0.63 -4.97
CA GLU A 277 7.05 -0.10 -4.11
C GLU A 277 7.93 0.89 -4.90
N VAL A 278 7.74 2.21 -4.67
CA VAL A 278 8.47 3.29 -5.36
C VAL A 278 9.70 3.77 -4.59
N PHE A 279 10.21 2.93 -3.70
CA PHE A 279 11.39 3.16 -2.88
C PHE A 279 12.51 2.17 -3.18
N ASP A 280 13.72 2.55 -2.83
CA ASP A 280 14.89 1.67 -2.65
C ASP A 280 15.40 1.78 -1.22
N PHE A 281 16.30 0.88 -0.83
CA PHE A 281 17.03 0.98 0.43
C PHE A 281 18.40 1.62 0.20
N GLU A 282 18.74 2.61 1.04
CA GLU A 282 20.09 3.23 1.05
C GLU A 282 21.19 2.19 1.29
N GLY A 283 20.87 1.12 2.01
CA GLY A 283 21.78 0.03 2.35
C GLY A 283 21.11 -1.33 2.44
N GLU A 284 21.23 -1.98 3.61
CA GLU A 284 20.63 -3.29 3.87
C GLU A 284 19.10 -3.18 3.98
N VAL A 285 18.42 -4.08 3.28
CA VAL A 285 16.94 -4.17 3.27
C VAL A 285 16.40 -4.35 4.68
N TYR A 286 15.39 -3.58 5.04
CA TYR A 286 14.73 -3.48 6.36
C TYR A 286 15.61 -2.94 7.50
N LYS A 287 16.85 -2.51 7.24
CA LYS A 287 17.78 -2.00 8.26
C LYS A 287 18.34 -0.62 7.94
N SER A 288 18.04 -0.11 6.76
CA SER A 288 18.50 1.21 6.32
C SER A 288 17.33 2.08 5.85
N ALA A 289 17.62 3.34 5.60
CA ALA A 289 16.61 4.30 5.16
C ALA A 289 16.02 3.91 3.80
N LEU A 290 14.74 4.20 3.64
CA LEU A 290 14.12 4.24 2.33
C LEU A 290 14.49 5.55 1.61
N ILE A 291 14.82 5.41 0.34
CA ILE A 291 15.09 6.50 -0.59
C ILE A 291 14.23 6.33 -1.84
N PRO A 292 13.93 7.40 -2.58
CA PRO A 292 13.14 7.30 -3.80
C PRO A 292 13.79 6.40 -4.85
N ALA A 293 12.99 5.57 -5.49
CA ALA A 293 13.39 4.86 -6.69
C ALA A 293 13.62 5.82 -7.85
N THR A 294 14.36 5.39 -8.87
CA THR A 294 14.42 6.13 -10.12
C THR A 294 13.07 6.03 -10.85
N PHE A 295 12.66 7.09 -11.53
CA PHE A 295 11.42 7.06 -12.30
C PHE A 295 11.45 6.02 -13.42
N ASP A 296 12.60 5.74 -14.04
CA ASP A 296 12.73 4.68 -15.03
C ASP A 296 12.33 3.31 -14.48
N ARG A 297 12.70 2.99 -13.24
CA ARG A 297 12.23 1.76 -12.56
C ARG A 297 10.72 1.79 -12.35
N VAL A 298 10.19 2.90 -11.81
CA VAL A 298 8.73 3.06 -11.56
C VAL A 298 7.95 2.94 -12.87
N ARG A 299 8.45 3.51 -13.96
CA ARG A 299 7.82 3.41 -15.28
C ARG A 299 7.73 1.96 -15.76
N ILE A 300 8.81 1.18 -15.60
CA ILE A 300 8.81 -0.26 -15.94
C ILE A 300 7.76 -1.02 -15.10
N GLN A 301 7.64 -0.73 -13.79
CA GLN A 301 6.61 -1.31 -12.92
C GLN A 301 5.18 -0.98 -13.43
N LEU A 302 4.94 0.29 -13.78
CA LEU A 302 3.66 0.74 -14.33
C LEU A 302 3.32 0.06 -15.65
N GLU A 303 4.28 -0.05 -16.57
CA GLU A 303 4.09 -0.69 -17.88
C GLU A 303 3.81 -2.20 -17.74
N ASP A 304 4.46 -2.87 -16.82
CA ASP A 304 4.37 -4.32 -16.60
C ASP A 304 3.05 -4.73 -15.92
N ILE A 305 2.59 -3.97 -14.92
CA ILE A 305 1.48 -4.38 -14.03
C ILE A 305 0.15 -3.74 -14.43
N SER A 306 0.15 -2.50 -14.92
CA SER A 306 -1.08 -1.73 -15.09
C SER A 306 -2.15 -2.34 -16.00
N PRO A 307 -1.84 -3.13 -17.03
CA PRO A 307 -2.88 -3.77 -17.84
C PRO A 307 -3.71 -4.81 -17.09
N LEU A 308 -3.17 -5.35 -15.99
CA LEU A 308 -3.66 -6.53 -15.28
C LEU A 308 -4.50 -6.19 -14.03
N VAL A 309 -4.48 -4.95 -13.59
CA VAL A 309 -5.13 -4.51 -12.35
C VAL A 309 -6.12 -3.37 -12.61
N GLU A 310 -7.08 -3.19 -11.72
CA GLU A 310 -8.03 -2.09 -11.83
C GLU A 310 -7.38 -0.75 -11.52
N ASN A 311 -6.72 -0.65 -10.37
CA ASN A 311 -6.04 0.55 -9.89
C ASN A 311 -4.60 0.26 -9.47
N ILE A 312 -3.77 1.30 -9.55
CA ILE A 312 -2.39 1.29 -9.08
C ILE A 312 -2.24 2.30 -7.95
N LEU A 313 -1.85 1.80 -6.80
CA LEU A 313 -1.40 2.57 -5.66
C LEU A 313 0.10 2.38 -5.49
N ILE A 314 0.73 3.25 -4.71
CA ILE A 314 2.16 3.17 -4.41
C ILE A 314 2.42 3.16 -2.90
N TYR A 315 3.44 2.43 -2.49
CA TYR A 315 4.09 2.60 -1.21
C TYR A 315 5.42 3.32 -1.41
N GLN A 316 5.49 4.61 -1.09
CA GLN A 316 4.43 5.56 -0.79
C GLN A 316 4.80 6.95 -1.31
N TYR A 317 3.85 7.90 -1.31
CA TYR A 317 4.14 9.29 -1.69
C TYR A 317 4.95 9.99 -0.59
N LEU A 318 4.49 9.90 0.67
CA LEU A 318 5.17 10.51 1.80
C LEU A 318 6.58 9.91 1.95
N GLY A 319 7.58 10.75 2.02
CA GLY A 319 8.99 10.32 2.06
C GLY A 319 9.62 10.11 0.68
N MET A 320 8.88 9.61 -0.31
CA MET A 320 9.40 9.23 -1.62
C MET A 320 9.12 10.24 -2.73
N MET A 321 8.06 11.04 -2.59
CA MET A 321 7.70 12.09 -3.56
C MET A 321 7.41 13.39 -2.82
N ASN A 322 7.91 14.51 -3.34
CA ASN A 322 7.58 15.84 -2.86
C ASN A 322 7.52 16.79 -4.04
N LYS A 323 6.46 17.60 -4.10
CA LYS A 323 6.37 18.71 -5.06
C LYS A 323 7.48 19.71 -4.76
N PRO A 324 8.24 20.20 -5.75
CA PRO A 324 9.23 21.24 -5.53
C PRO A 324 8.64 22.46 -4.82
N GLY A 325 9.28 22.91 -3.76
CA GLY A 325 8.80 24.01 -2.92
C GLY A 325 7.60 23.64 -2.03
N SER A 326 7.38 22.38 -1.74
CA SER A 326 6.31 21.89 -0.84
C SER A 326 6.39 22.57 0.52
N LYS A 327 5.25 23.08 1.01
CA LYS A 327 5.10 23.60 2.38
C LYS A 327 5.15 22.52 3.46
N ALA A 328 4.96 21.26 3.04
CA ALA A 328 4.96 20.07 3.88
C ALA A 328 5.99 19.06 3.35
N PHE A 329 7.23 19.55 3.10
CA PHE A 329 8.31 18.66 2.68
C PHE A 329 8.62 17.64 3.77
N ALA A 330 8.67 16.35 3.39
CA ALA A 330 9.09 15.25 4.25
C ALA A 330 9.64 14.12 3.38
N GLY A 331 10.93 13.84 3.45
CA GLY A 331 11.55 12.78 2.68
C GLY A 331 13.02 13.00 2.35
N HIS A 332 13.56 12.11 1.53
CA HIS A 332 14.88 12.24 0.96
C HIS A 332 14.94 13.40 -0.04
N VAL A 333 16.12 13.98 -0.24
CA VAL A 333 16.33 15.09 -1.18
C VAL A 333 15.91 14.74 -2.62
N ASP A 334 16.10 13.49 -3.05
CA ASP A 334 15.72 13.04 -4.39
C ASP A 334 14.21 12.83 -4.59
N SER A 335 13.39 13.01 -3.53
CA SER A 335 11.93 12.89 -3.63
C SER A 335 11.30 13.95 -4.55
N GLU A 336 11.89 15.14 -4.68
CA GLU A 336 11.46 16.13 -5.65
C GLU A 336 11.73 15.68 -7.09
N LYS A 337 12.86 14.99 -7.31
CA LYS A 337 13.20 14.45 -8.64
C LYS A 337 12.19 13.41 -9.09
N LEU A 338 11.86 12.44 -8.24
CA LEU A 338 10.87 11.41 -8.58
C LEU A 338 9.50 12.04 -8.89
N TYR A 339 9.08 13.03 -8.10
CA TYR A 339 7.85 13.78 -8.37
C TYR A 339 7.88 14.46 -9.76
N VAL A 340 8.94 15.20 -10.05
CA VAL A 340 9.06 15.96 -11.32
C VAL A 340 9.06 15.00 -12.51
N ASP A 341 9.82 13.93 -12.46
CA ASP A 341 9.92 12.95 -13.54
C ASP A 341 8.56 12.26 -13.79
N TYR A 342 7.85 11.87 -12.73
CA TYR A 342 6.49 11.32 -12.83
C TYR A 342 5.49 12.32 -13.44
N MET A 343 5.50 13.56 -12.98
CA MET A 343 4.59 14.61 -13.51
C MET A 343 4.88 14.96 -14.97
N ASN A 344 6.12 14.90 -15.41
CA ASN A 344 6.48 15.07 -16.81
C ASN A 344 5.94 13.92 -17.67
N TRP A 345 6.09 12.67 -17.20
CA TRP A 345 5.53 11.50 -17.87
C TRP A 345 3.99 11.58 -17.98
N LEU A 346 3.29 12.03 -16.93
CA LEU A 346 1.84 12.23 -16.97
C LEU A 346 1.42 13.25 -18.05
N LYS A 347 2.14 14.38 -18.16
CA LYS A 347 1.87 15.41 -19.17
C LYS A 347 2.08 14.90 -20.59
N GLU A 348 3.15 14.16 -20.83
CA GLU A 348 3.43 13.57 -22.14
C GLU A 348 2.36 12.55 -22.53
N ARG A 349 1.94 11.73 -21.59
CA ARG A 349 0.88 10.74 -21.77
C ARG A 349 -0.45 11.39 -22.17
N GLN A 350 -0.85 12.47 -21.51
CA GLN A 350 -2.08 13.22 -21.83
C GLN A 350 -2.05 13.78 -23.25
N LYS A 351 -0.91 14.32 -23.69
CA LYS A 351 -0.73 14.80 -25.08
C LYS A 351 -0.92 13.66 -26.09
N ASN A 352 -0.34 12.50 -25.86
CA ASN A 352 -0.42 11.35 -26.75
C ASN A 352 -1.84 10.77 -26.87
N VAL A 353 -2.62 10.81 -25.78
CA VAL A 353 -4.05 10.43 -25.79
C VAL A 353 -4.85 11.41 -26.63
N THR A 354 -4.66 12.71 -26.47
CA THR A 354 -5.38 13.76 -27.21
C THR A 354 -5.11 13.66 -28.72
N ILE A 355 -3.89 13.39 -29.15
CA ILE A 355 -3.53 13.24 -30.57
C ILE A 355 -4.22 12.02 -31.21
N LYS A 356 -4.34 10.89 -30.48
CA LYS A 356 -5.03 9.69 -30.98
C LYS A 356 -6.54 9.86 -31.19
N TYR A 357 -7.18 10.80 -30.52
CA TYR A 357 -8.61 11.09 -30.71
C TYR A 357 -8.89 12.17 -31.76
N GLN A 358 -7.86 12.85 -32.25
CA GLN A 358 -7.98 13.89 -33.31
C GLN A 358 -7.54 13.37 -34.69
N SER A 359 -7.00 12.19 -34.78
CA SER A 359 -6.61 11.47 -36.02
C SER A 359 -7.62 10.37 -36.35
#